data_d74fbae628a60e338dc8dfa56f8af60b
#
_entry.id   d74fbae628a60e338dc8dfa56f8af60b
#
_cell.length_a   1.000
_cell.length_b   1.000
_cell.length_c   1.000
_cell.angle_alpha   90.00
_cell.angle_beta   90.00
_cell.angle_gamma   90.00
#
_symmetry.space_group_name_H-M   'P 1'
#
loop_
_entity.id
_entity.type
_entity.pdbx_description
1 polymer ?
#
loop_
_entity_poly.entity_id
_entity_poly.type
_entity_poly.pdbx_seq_one_letter_code
_entity_poly.pdbx_strand_id
1 'polypeptide(L)'
;MTCSPAPSSAPLRAGGAILVDALRIHGADRIFGVPGESALPVFDALRDGARGVRFIVCRHEANAAHMAEADGKLTGRPGVCIVSRGPGAMHAAVGVHTAFQDSTPFILIIGQVPQAHRGREAFQEIDYSRTFADMAKWAADIPRADAIPEYLSRAFHVATHGRPGPVVLSVGEDVLSEMSAVADAPAFKTVAAVPAPADMARVRERLQAAARPLLIVGGSGWTAEASADITGFALANNLPVVAGFRAQDIVSNDAPVYVGDLSLGSSRALTQRVKDADLLLVLGDRIGEVTSKAYDALKVPDPDQALIHVFPGAEELGRVYNADLPILAAPPEFAAALRDMAPLDPARWAPWRAECRAAYEAYQVPPEKTAGFDYAKVIQHLRAALPDDAIVTNGAGNYTIWLHRFFRYRTFRTQLAPKSGCMGYGLPAAIAAKLRHPGRTVVALAGDGCFQMASPDFATAVHHKLAIVVIVVNNATYGSIRAHQERQFPGRESGTRLTNPSFAELARAYGAHGERVEADADFPAALERALAAGGPALIEILLPPSQLTPDLVIGA
;
A
#
# COMPACT_ATOMS: atom_id res chain seq x y z
N MET A 1 -25.94 13.71 -41.44
CA MET A 1 -27.08 13.02 -40.82
C MET A 1 -26.83 13.00 -39.31
N THR A 2 -27.42 13.94 -38.59
CA THR A 2 -27.38 13.99 -37.12
C THR A 2 -28.42 13.01 -36.61
N CYS A 3 -27.98 11.83 -36.21
CA CYS A 3 -28.83 10.89 -35.51
C CYS A 3 -29.13 11.47 -34.12
N SER A 4 -30.32 12.07 -33.94
CA SER A 4 -30.79 12.39 -32.58
C SER A 4 -30.93 11.08 -31.81
N PRO A 5 -30.32 10.94 -30.63
CA PRO A 5 -30.53 9.76 -29.82
C PRO A 5 -32.02 9.69 -29.42
N ALA A 6 -32.59 8.48 -29.46
CA ALA A 6 -33.93 8.24 -28.93
C ALA A 6 -34.00 8.71 -27.47
N PRO A 7 -35.13 9.28 -27.00
CA PRO A 7 -35.26 9.75 -25.64
C PRO A 7 -34.99 8.56 -24.68
N SER A 8 -34.02 8.73 -23.80
CA SER A 8 -33.72 7.78 -22.73
C SER A 8 -34.93 7.62 -21.81
N SER A 9 -35.34 6.38 -21.51
CA SER A 9 -36.41 6.09 -20.54
C SER A 9 -35.92 6.19 -19.09
N ALA A 10 -34.65 6.60 -18.87
CA ALA A 10 -34.09 6.74 -17.54
C ALA A 10 -34.72 7.92 -16.78
N PRO A 11 -34.87 7.81 -15.45
CA PRO A 11 -35.39 8.89 -14.63
C PRO A 11 -34.44 10.09 -14.64
N LEU A 12 -35.01 11.27 -14.55
CA LEU A 12 -34.26 12.53 -14.45
C LEU A 12 -33.55 12.57 -13.08
N ARG A 13 -32.22 12.70 -13.06
CA ARG A 13 -31.39 12.71 -11.85
C ARG A 13 -30.37 13.83 -11.90
N ALA A 14 -30.03 14.42 -10.74
CA ALA A 14 -28.91 15.34 -10.64
C ALA A 14 -27.57 14.62 -10.89
N GLY A 15 -26.58 15.32 -11.44
CA GLY A 15 -25.24 14.80 -11.71
C GLY A 15 -24.60 14.14 -10.48
N GLY A 16 -24.78 14.71 -9.27
CA GLY A 16 -24.32 14.11 -8.03
C GLY A 16 -24.92 12.72 -7.75
N ALA A 17 -26.22 12.54 -8.03
CA ALA A 17 -26.90 11.26 -7.91
C ALA A 17 -26.41 10.26 -8.96
N ILE A 18 -26.22 10.70 -10.21
CA ILE A 18 -25.65 9.87 -11.29
C ILE A 18 -24.24 9.39 -10.93
N LEU A 19 -23.42 10.27 -10.35
CA LEU A 19 -22.06 9.93 -9.91
C LEU A 19 -22.07 8.85 -8.84
N VAL A 20 -22.91 8.98 -7.81
CA VAL A 20 -23.00 7.97 -6.73
C VAL A 20 -23.53 6.64 -7.25
N ASP A 21 -24.55 6.66 -8.14
CA ASP A 21 -25.07 5.44 -8.76
C ASP A 21 -23.98 4.76 -9.61
N ALA A 22 -23.22 5.51 -10.41
CA ALA A 22 -22.11 4.97 -11.20
C ALA A 22 -21.01 4.34 -10.34
N LEU A 23 -20.61 5.00 -9.25
CA LEU A 23 -19.66 4.44 -8.28
C LEU A 23 -20.15 3.10 -7.73
N ARG A 24 -21.41 3.04 -7.29
CA ARG A 24 -22.03 1.80 -6.78
C ARG A 24 -22.06 0.69 -7.82
N ILE A 25 -22.45 1.00 -9.06
CA ILE A 25 -22.50 0.03 -10.17
C ILE A 25 -21.13 -0.57 -10.44
N HIS A 26 -20.08 0.24 -10.35
CA HIS A 26 -18.69 -0.22 -10.50
C HIS A 26 -18.11 -0.87 -9.23
N GLY A 27 -18.90 -1.02 -8.17
CA GLY A 27 -18.57 -1.79 -6.98
C GLY A 27 -17.92 -1.02 -5.84
N ALA A 28 -17.95 0.32 -5.87
CA ALA A 28 -17.59 1.12 -4.71
C ALA A 28 -18.73 1.09 -3.66
N ASP A 29 -18.43 0.66 -2.44
CA ASP A 29 -19.36 0.60 -1.31
C ASP A 29 -19.09 1.71 -0.27
N ARG A 30 -18.00 2.46 -0.46
CA ARG A 30 -17.60 3.58 0.41
C ARG A 30 -16.77 4.61 -0.33
N ILE A 31 -16.78 5.83 0.19
CA ILE A 31 -15.99 6.96 -0.25
C ILE A 31 -15.36 7.59 1.00
N PHE A 32 -14.08 7.89 0.95
CA PHE A 32 -13.38 8.63 2.01
C PHE A 32 -13.24 10.09 1.61
N GLY A 33 -13.35 11.01 2.55
CA GLY A 33 -13.19 12.42 2.19
C GLY A 33 -13.40 13.40 3.33
N VAL A 34 -13.11 14.65 3.03
CA VAL A 34 -13.51 15.81 3.81
C VAL A 34 -14.59 16.52 3.01
N PRO A 35 -15.80 16.76 3.59
CA PRO A 35 -16.88 17.39 2.84
C PRO A 35 -16.53 18.84 2.48
N GLY A 36 -16.89 19.24 1.26
CA GLY A 36 -16.73 20.61 0.76
C GLY A 36 -17.92 21.05 -0.08
N GLU A 37 -18.15 22.36 -0.14
CA GLU A 37 -19.30 22.94 -0.84
C GLU A 37 -19.38 22.60 -2.33
N SER A 38 -18.21 22.41 -2.98
CA SER A 38 -18.12 22.09 -4.41
C SER A 38 -18.66 20.70 -4.77
N ALA A 39 -19.10 19.89 -3.80
CA ALA A 39 -19.64 18.56 -4.03
C ALA A 39 -20.98 18.30 -3.29
N LEU A 40 -21.70 19.36 -2.91
CA LEU A 40 -22.97 19.23 -2.17
C LEU A 40 -23.98 18.27 -2.80
N PRO A 41 -24.21 18.24 -4.14
CA PRO A 41 -25.14 17.30 -4.73
C PRO A 41 -24.71 15.83 -4.59
N VAL A 42 -23.40 15.54 -4.44
CA VAL A 42 -22.89 14.21 -4.15
C VAL A 42 -23.22 13.84 -2.70
N PHE A 43 -23.01 14.74 -1.75
CA PHE A 43 -23.31 14.48 -0.33
C PHE A 43 -24.80 14.33 -0.09
N ASP A 44 -25.67 15.08 -0.81
CA ASP A 44 -27.12 14.87 -0.77
C ASP A 44 -27.47 13.45 -1.26
N ALA A 45 -26.87 13.01 -2.36
CA ALA A 45 -27.07 11.67 -2.90
C ALA A 45 -26.55 10.54 -1.99
N LEU A 46 -25.56 10.83 -1.15
CA LEU A 46 -24.98 9.89 -0.18
C LEU A 46 -25.74 9.86 1.16
N ARG A 47 -26.73 10.75 1.34
CA ARG A 47 -27.45 10.88 2.61
C ARG A 47 -27.97 9.52 3.10
N ASP A 48 -27.64 9.22 4.37
CA ASP A 48 -28.10 8.03 5.09
C ASP A 48 -27.76 6.68 4.41
N GLY A 49 -26.80 6.66 3.49
CA GLY A 49 -26.45 5.46 2.73
C GLY A 49 -27.55 5.01 1.76
N ALA A 50 -28.48 5.89 1.41
CA ALA A 50 -29.67 5.60 0.61
C ALA A 50 -29.38 4.90 -0.73
N ARG A 51 -28.17 5.06 -1.27
CA ARG A 51 -27.73 4.44 -2.51
C ARG A 51 -26.74 3.28 -2.31
N GLY A 52 -26.57 2.78 -1.08
CA GLY A 52 -25.68 1.66 -0.79
C GLY A 52 -24.18 2.01 -0.79
N VAL A 53 -23.83 3.30 -0.83
CA VAL A 53 -22.45 3.80 -0.71
C VAL A 53 -22.34 4.62 0.57
N ARG A 54 -21.37 4.29 1.42
CA ARG A 54 -21.14 4.99 2.69
C ARG A 54 -20.10 6.09 2.51
N PHE A 55 -20.34 7.26 3.07
CA PHE A 55 -19.32 8.31 3.19
C PHE A 55 -18.61 8.21 4.54
N ILE A 56 -17.27 8.11 4.49
CA ILE A 56 -16.40 8.09 5.67
C ILE A 56 -15.80 9.48 5.83
N VAL A 57 -16.30 10.21 6.82
CA VAL A 57 -15.84 11.58 7.11
C VAL A 57 -14.47 11.54 7.77
N CYS A 58 -13.49 12.11 7.09
CA CYS A 58 -12.12 12.25 7.58
C CYS A 58 -11.87 13.66 8.15
N ARG A 59 -10.70 13.88 8.72
CA ARG A 59 -10.28 15.17 9.29
C ARG A 59 -9.25 15.90 8.43
N HIS A 60 -8.62 15.15 7.51
CA HIS A 60 -7.61 15.69 6.60
C HIS A 60 -7.62 14.91 5.28
N GLU A 61 -7.55 15.61 4.15
CA GLU A 61 -7.70 15.00 2.81
C GLU A 61 -6.54 14.05 2.47
N ALA A 62 -5.32 14.32 2.95
CA ALA A 62 -4.19 13.40 2.79
C ALA A 62 -4.49 12.04 3.42
N ASN A 63 -5.08 12.05 4.62
CA ASN A 63 -5.45 10.83 5.33
C ASN A 63 -6.65 10.13 4.68
N ALA A 64 -7.62 10.90 4.17
CA ALA A 64 -8.73 10.36 3.39
C ALA A 64 -8.23 9.63 2.12
N ALA A 65 -7.29 10.24 1.41
CA ALA A 65 -6.67 9.64 0.24
C ALA A 65 -5.84 8.40 0.59
N HIS A 66 -5.10 8.39 1.70
CA HIS A 66 -4.42 7.20 2.19
C HIS A 66 -5.38 6.09 2.64
N MET A 67 -6.53 6.43 3.26
CA MET A 67 -7.57 5.44 3.59
C MET A 67 -8.13 4.80 2.31
N ALA A 68 -8.43 5.59 1.29
CA ALA A 68 -8.91 5.10 0.02
C ALA A 68 -7.86 4.24 -0.70
N GLU A 69 -6.59 4.64 -0.69
CA GLU A 69 -5.49 3.86 -1.26
C GLU A 69 -5.34 2.52 -0.54
N ALA A 70 -5.37 2.51 0.81
CA ALA A 70 -5.30 1.29 1.59
C ALA A 70 -6.50 0.35 1.33
N ASP A 71 -7.69 0.91 1.14
CA ASP A 71 -8.89 0.15 0.74
C ASP A 71 -8.71 -0.47 -0.65
N GLY A 72 -8.07 0.24 -1.58
CA GLY A 72 -7.68 -0.26 -2.88
C GLY A 72 -6.72 -1.45 -2.80
N LYS A 73 -5.70 -1.39 -1.94
CA LYS A 73 -4.78 -2.51 -1.68
C LYS A 73 -5.49 -3.73 -1.09
N LEU A 74 -6.38 -3.51 -0.12
CA LEU A 74 -7.12 -4.58 0.53
C LEU A 74 -8.09 -5.30 -0.39
N THR A 75 -8.67 -4.59 -1.35
CA THR A 75 -9.74 -5.13 -2.19
C THR A 75 -9.29 -5.52 -3.60
N GLY A 76 -8.19 -4.93 -4.08
CA GLY A 76 -7.80 -4.99 -5.50
C GLY A 76 -8.75 -4.20 -6.42
N ARG A 77 -9.68 -3.43 -5.86
CA ARG A 77 -10.61 -2.54 -6.57
C ARG A 77 -10.23 -1.09 -6.31
N PRO A 78 -10.61 -0.14 -7.18
CA PRO A 78 -10.31 1.26 -6.92
C PRO A 78 -10.90 1.75 -5.60
N GLY A 79 -10.03 2.17 -4.68
CA GLY A 79 -10.46 2.94 -3.52
C GLY A 79 -10.86 4.34 -3.95
N VAL A 80 -11.93 4.90 -3.40
CA VAL A 80 -12.50 6.18 -3.83
C VAL A 80 -12.32 7.25 -2.76
N CYS A 81 -11.73 8.37 -3.15
CA CYS A 81 -11.61 9.56 -2.33
C CYS A 81 -12.34 10.74 -3.00
N ILE A 82 -13.07 11.54 -2.22
CA ILE A 82 -13.67 12.79 -2.70
C ILE A 82 -13.20 13.96 -1.85
N VAL A 83 -12.80 15.05 -2.51
CA VAL A 83 -12.31 16.26 -1.87
C VAL A 83 -12.83 17.51 -2.54
N SER A 84 -12.76 18.65 -1.85
CA SER A 84 -13.04 19.95 -2.41
C SER A 84 -11.92 20.43 -3.34
N ARG A 85 -12.20 21.46 -4.11
CA ARG A 85 -11.26 22.15 -5.01
C ARG A 85 -10.08 22.78 -4.23
N GLY A 86 -9.04 23.18 -4.96
CA GLY A 86 -7.89 23.90 -4.45
C GLY A 86 -7.18 23.19 -3.29
N PRO A 87 -7.26 23.73 -2.09
CA PRO A 87 -6.55 23.19 -0.91
C PRO A 87 -6.83 21.72 -0.65
N GLY A 88 -8.11 21.29 -0.75
CA GLY A 88 -8.49 19.88 -0.51
C GLY A 88 -7.83 18.94 -1.52
N ALA A 89 -7.82 19.31 -2.80
CA ALA A 89 -7.15 18.52 -3.84
C ALA A 89 -5.63 18.46 -3.63
N MET A 90 -5.01 19.58 -3.23
CA MET A 90 -3.56 19.62 -2.97
C MET A 90 -3.18 18.78 -1.76
N HIS A 91 -3.97 18.79 -0.69
CA HIS A 91 -3.75 17.88 0.43
C HIS A 91 -3.87 16.40 0.02
N ALA A 92 -4.84 16.05 -0.83
CA ALA A 92 -5.03 14.67 -1.29
C ALA A 92 -3.96 14.18 -2.28
N ALA A 93 -3.16 15.08 -2.87
CA ALA A 93 -2.14 14.75 -3.88
C ALA A 93 -1.12 13.72 -3.40
N VAL A 94 -0.77 13.72 -2.10
CA VAL A 94 0.14 12.73 -1.52
C VAL A 94 -0.43 11.29 -1.63
N GLY A 95 -1.75 11.11 -1.50
CA GLY A 95 -2.39 9.81 -1.69
C GLY A 95 -2.37 9.36 -3.14
N VAL A 96 -2.54 10.29 -4.10
CA VAL A 96 -2.40 10.00 -5.55
C VAL A 96 -0.98 9.53 -5.85
N HIS A 97 0.05 10.26 -5.36
CA HIS A 97 1.45 9.87 -5.52
C HIS A 97 1.72 8.49 -4.88
N THR A 98 1.19 8.24 -3.68
CA THR A 98 1.32 6.93 -3.01
C THR A 98 0.71 5.83 -3.87
N ALA A 99 -0.52 5.99 -4.35
CA ALA A 99 -1.20 5.01 -5.22
C ALA A 99 -0.42 4.75 -6.52
N PHE A 100 0.20 5.78 -7.10
CA PHE A 100 1.03 5.66 -8.30
C PHE A 100 2.31 4.85 -8.03
N GLN A 101 3.04 5.17 -6.97
CA GLN A 101 4.26 4.44 -6.61
C GLN A 101 3.99 2.99 -6.21
N ASP A 102 2.90 2.76 -5.52
CA ASP A 102 2.49 1.45 -5.01
C ASP A 102 1.78 0.59 -6.05
N SER A 103 1.42 1.19 -7.21
CA SER A 103 0.61 0.53 -8.24
C SER A 103 -0.75 0.08 -7.68
N THR A 104 -1.41 0.96 -6.91
CA THR A 104 -2.71 0.68 -6.29
C THR A 104 -3.83 1.29 -7.10
N PRO A 105 -4.91 0.56 -7.42
CA PRO A 105 -6.07 1.14 -8.08
C PRO A 105 -6.76 2.16 -7.14
N PHE A 106 -6.91 3.39 -7.63
CA PHE A 106 -7.41 4.51 -6.84
C PHE A 106 -8.14 5.53 -7.73
N ILE A 107 -9.21 6.14 -7.23
CA ILE A 107 -9.93 7.21 -7.91
C ILE A 107 -10.07 8.40 -6.95
N LEU A 108 -9.48 9.54 -7.32
CA LEU A 108 -9.71 10.82 -6.67
C LEU A 108 -10.76 11.60 -7.44
N ILE A 109 -11.84 12.01 -6.77
CA ILE A 109 -12.87 12.88 -7.29
C ILE A 109 -12.70 14.25 -6.64
N ILE A 110 -12.60 15.31 -7.45
CA ILE A 110 -12.39 16.68 -6.99
C ILE A 110 -13.59 17.53 -7.42
N GLY A 111 -14.28 18.12 -6.46
CA GLY A 111 -15.24 19.17 -6.78
C GLY A 111 -14.52 20.38 -7.38
N GLN A 112 -15.09 21.01 -8.42
CA GLN A 112 -14.46 22.09 -9.16
C GLN A 112 -15.40 23.28 -9.27
N VAL A 113 -14.87 24.45 -9.62
CA VAL A 113 -15.66 25.66 -9.92
C VAL A 113 -16.62 25.41 -11.08
N PRO A 114 -17.75 26.11 -11.16
CA PRO A 114 -18.67 26.04 -12.31
C PRO A 114 -17.96 26.30 -13.64
N GLN A 115 -18.41 25.64 -14.71
CA GLN A 115 -17.81 25.77 -16.05
C GLN A 115 -17.72 27.22 -16.50
N ALA A 116 -18.77 28.02 -16.23
CA ALA A 116 -18.81 29.43 -16.57
C ALA A 116 -17.75 30.30 -15.87
N HIS A 117 -17.15 29.80 -14.78
CA HIS A 117 -16.13 30.53 -14.03
C HIS A 117 -14.70 30.14 -14.43
N ARG A 118 -14.53 29.08 -15.21
CA ARG A 118 -13.23 28.54 -15.62
C ARG A 118 -12.36 29.57 -16.34
N GLY A 119 -11.05 29.51 -16.07
CA GLY A 119 -10.04 30.37 -16.71
C GLY A 119 -10.05 31.83 -16.24
N ARG A 120 -10.72 32.12 -15.11
CA ARG A 120 -10.81 33.47 -14.51
C ARG A 120 -10.03 33.59 -13.20
N GLU A 121 -9.21 32.58 -12.85
CA GLU A 121 -8.60 32.47 -11.52
C GLU A 121 -9.70 32.54 -10.43
N ALA A 122 -10.79 31.79 -10.65
CA ALA A 122 -11.90 31.73 -9.72
C ALA A 122 -11.44 31.15 -8.37
N PHE A 123 -12.20 31.42 -7.31
CA PHE A 123 -11.82 31.01 -5.95
C PHE A 123 -11.48 29.51 -5.87
N GLN A 124 -10.22 29.20 -5.56
CA GLN A 124 -9.66 27.82 -5.45
C GLN A 124 -9.62 27.04 -6.77
N GLU A 125 -9.72 27.70 -7.92
CA GLU A 125 -9.60 27.04 -9.24
C GLU A 125 -8.17 26.54 -9.47
N ILE A 126 -8.05 25.29 -9.95
CA ILE A 126 -6.79 24.69 -10.41
C ILE A 126 -7.10 23.84 -11.65
N ASP A 127 -6.18 23.79 -12.59
CA ASP A 127 -6.20 22.82 -13.70
C ASP A 127 -5.65 21.48 -13.22
N TYR A 128 -6.55 20.59 -12.83
CA TYR A 128 -6.18 19.30 -12.26
C TYR A 128 -5.65 18.32 -13.30
N SER A 129 -6.04 18.47 -14.56
CA SER A 129 -5.51 17.64 -15.64
C SER A 129 -4.02 17.84 -15.84
N ARG A 130 -3.54 19.07 -15.68
CA ARG A 130 -2.12 19.41 -15.70
C ARG A 130 -1.41 19.08 -14.39
N THR A 131 -2.05 19.39 -13.26
CA THR A 131 -1.44 19.21 -11.93
C THR A 131 -1.14 17.75 -11.63
N PHE A 132 -2.01 16.83 -12.03
CA PHE A 132 -1.85 15.40 -11.75
C PHE A 132 -1.31 14.57 -12.90
N ALA A 133 -0.92 15.20 -14.02
CA ALA A 133 -0.47 14.51 -15.24
C ALA A 133 0.67 13.51 -15.00
N ASP A 134 1.62 13.85 -14.12
CA ASP A 134 2.83 13.07 -13.85
C ASP A 134 2.62 11.95 -12.82
N MET A 135 1.59 12.05 -12.00
CA MET A 135 1.34 11.14 -10.88
C MET A 135 0.02 10.38 -10.97
N ALA A 136 -0.68 10.46 -12.11
CA ALA A 136 -1.91 9.72 -12.36
C ALA A 136 -1.86 9.02 -13.72
N LYS A 137 -2.52 7.87 -13.84
CA LYS A 137 -2.67 7.19 -15.13
C LYS A 137 -3.59 7.96 -16.09
N TRP A 138 -4.52 8.71 -15.52
CA TRP A 138 -5.43 9.58 -16.25
C TRP A 138 -5.95 10.67 -15.31
N ALA A 139 -5.92 11.90 -15.79
CA ALA A 139 -6.52 13.04 -15.11
C ALA A 139 -7.41 13.79 -16.10
N ALA A 140 -8.67 14.08 -15.74
CA ALA A 140 -9.63 14.71 -16.63
C ALA A 140 -10.73 15.48 -15.89
N ASP A 141 -11.36 16.41 -16.61
CA ASP A 141 -12.57 17.09 -16.15
C ASP A 141 -13.81 16.44 -16.77
N ILE A 142 -14.83 16.20 -15.97
CA ILE A 142 -16.15 15.73 -16.45
C ILE A 142 -16.95 16.94 -16.94
N PRO A 143 -17.27 17.03 -18.23
CA PRO A 143 -17.80 18.28 -18.80
C PRO A 143 -19.31 18.51 -18.60
N ARG A 144 -20.11 17.44 -18.41
CA ARG A 144 -21.58 17.46 -18.34
C ARG A 144 -22.09 16.27 -17.54
N ALA A 145 -23.29 16.39 -16.97
CA ALA A 145 -23.89 15.32 -16.15
C ALA A 145 -24.12 14.02 -16.94
N ASP A 146 -24.48 14.11 -18.22
CA ASP A 146 -24.71 12.93 -19.07
C ASP A 146 -23.42 12.17 -19.45
N ALA A 147 -22.24 12.79 -19.26
CA ALA A 147 -20.94 12.15 -19.46
C ALA A 147 -20.43 11.38 -18.21
N ILE A 148 -21.02 11.59 -17.04
CA ILE A 148 -20.56 10.97 -15.77
C ILE A 148 -20.46 9.44 -15.88
N PRO A 149 -21.46 8.69 -16.40
CA PRO A 149 -21.37 7.23 -16.50
C PRO A 149 -20.19 6.74 -17.35
N GLU A 150 -19.91 7.43 -18.48
CA GLU A 150 -18.79 7.11 -19.37
C GLU A 150 -17.45 7.35 -18.67
N TYR A 151 -17.27 8.53 -18.04
CA TYR A 151 -16.02 8.89 -17.37
C TYR A 151 -15.72 7.97 -16.17
N LEU A 152 -16.74 7.63 -15.38
CA LEU A 152 -16.58 6.71 -14.26
C LEU A 152 -16.25 5.29 -14.76
N SER A 153 -16.95 4.78 -15.78
CA SER A 153 -16.62 3.48 -16.37
C SER A 153 -15.16 3.44 -16.84
N ARG A 154 -14.73 4.48 -17.58
CA ARG A 154 -13.34 4.60 -18.03
C ARG A 154 -12.36 4.70 -16.85
N ALA A 155 -12.70 5.44 -15.79
CA ALA A 155 -11.85 5.59 -14.61
C ALA A 155 -11.56 4.24 -13.93
N PHE A 156 -12.60 3.40 -13.74
CA PHE A 156 -12.44 2.07 -13.17
C PHE A 156 -11.60 1.16 -14.06
N HIS A 157 -11.81 1.21 -15.37
CA HIS A 157 -10.97 0.48 -16.33
C HIS A 157 -9.50 0.91 -16.25
N VAL A 158 -9.23 2.21 -16.37
CA VAL A 158 -7.86 2.74 -16.36
C VAL A 158 -7.15 2.46 -15.04
N ALA A 159 -7.86 2.59 -13.91
CA ALA A 159 -7.26 2.36 -12.59
C ALA A 159 -6.83 0.91 -12.38
N THR A 160 -7.48 -0.06 -13.04
CA THR A 160 -7.24 -1.50 -12.78
C THR A 160 -6.43 -2.22 -13.86
N HIS A 161 -6.39 -1.72 -15.10
CA HIS A 161 -5.77 -2.44 -16.22
C HIS A 161 -4.26 -2.20 -16.31
N GLY A 162 -3.52 -3.19 -16.82
CA GLY A 162 -2.06 -3.16 -16.90
C GLY A 162 -1.46 -2.99 -15.50
N ARG A 163 -0.49 -2.09 -15.34
CA ARG A 163 -0.04 -1.65 -14.02
C ARG A 163 -1.19 -0.86 -13.36
N PRO A 164 -1.79 -1.33 -12.25
CA PRO A 164 -2.82 -0.55 -11.56
C PRO A 164 -2.29 0.81 -11.08
N GLY A 165 -3.19 1.77 -10.89
CA GLY A 165 -2.76 3.09 -10.43
C GLY A 165 -3.90 4.10 -10.34
N PRO A 166 -3.59 5.35 -9.93
CA PRO A 166 -4.58 6.37 -9.68
C PRO A 166 -5.17 7.00 -10.95
N VAL A 167 -6.45 7.36 -10.84
CA VAL A 167 -7.17 8.23 -11.77
C VAL A 167 -7.68 9.44 -10.99
N VAL A 168 -7.62 10.62 -11.60
CA VAL A 168 -8.10 11.87 -11.01
C VAL A 168 -9.18 12.46 -11.90
N LEU A 169 -10.37 12.65 -11.36
CA LEU A 169 -11.50 13.26 -12.04
C LEU A 169 -11.92 14.53 -11.30
N SER A 170 -12.04 15.65 -12.00
CA SER A 170 -12.68 16.84 -11.47
C SER A 170 -14.05 17.05 -12.10
N VAL A 171 -14.97 17.64 -11.34
CA VAL A 171 -16.36 17.86 -11.77
C VAL A 171 -16.89 19.17 -11.20
N GLY A 172 -17.43 20.03 -12.07
CA GLY A 172 -17.97 21.34 -11.69
C GLY A 172 -19.23 21.23 -10.84
N GLU A 173 -19.43 22.19 -9.94
CA GLU A 173 -20.65 22.31 -9.11
C GLU A 173 -21.93 22.34 -9.94
N ASP A 174 -21.89 23.06 -11.08
CA ASP A 174 -22.97 23.14 -12.06
C ASP A 174 -23.27 21.79 -12.72
N VAL A 175 -22.24 21.04 -13.09
CA VAL A 175 -22.35 19.68 -13.64
C VAL A 175 -22.95 18.71 -12.61
N LEU A 176 -22.57 18.82 -11.34
CA LEU A 176 -23.14 18.00 -10.27
C LEU A 176 -24.61 18.32 -9.99
N SER A 177 -25.03 19.57 -10.24
CA SER A 177 -26.40 20.04 -10.06
C SER A 177 -27.27 19.86 -11.31
N GLU A 178 -26.65 19.68 -12.48
CA GLU A 178 -27.34 19.51 -13.78
C GLU A 178 -28.21 18.25 -13.75
N MET A 179 -29.44 18.40 -14.22
CA MET A 179 -30.41 17.31 -14.31
C MET A 179 -30.29 16.58 -15.66
N SER A 180 -30.11 15.27 -15.60
CA SER A 180 -29.98 14.46 -16.82
C SER A 180 -30.77 13.14 -16.70
N ALA A 181 -31.31 12.70 -17.85
CA ALA A 181 -31.96 11.40 -18.03
C ALA A 181 -31.01 10.35 -18.64
N VAL A 182 -29.69 10.53 -18.47
CA VAL A 182 -28.72 9.57 -19.00
C VAL A 182 -28.89 8.19 -18.34
N ALA A 183 -28.78 7.15 -19.15
CA ALA A 183 -28.77 5.76 -18.65
C ALA A 183 -27.45 5.43 -17.93
N ASP A 184 -27.53 4.52 -16.97
CA ASP A 184 -26.36 4.01 -16.29
C ASP A 184 -25.49 3.17 -17.23
N ALA A 185 -24.16 3.27 -17.09
CA ALA A 185 -23.24 2.36 -17.74
C ALA A 185 -23.23 0.99 -17.03
N PRO A 186 -23.02 -0.11 -17.76
CA PRO A 186 -22.85 -1.42 -17.13
C PRO A 186 -21.58 -1.45 -16.25
N ALA A 187 -21.56 -2.35 -15.27
CA ALA A 187 -20.38 -2.55 -14.43
C ALA A 187 -19.14 -2.87 -15.30
N PHE A 188 -18.02 -2.25 -14.96
CA PHE A 188 -16.75 -2.51 -15.65
C PHE A 188 -16.32 -3.98 -15.44
N LYS A 189 -15.56 -4.51 -16.40
CA LYS A 189 -14.95 -5.83 -16.31
C LYS A 189 -13.44 -5.69 -16.29
N THR A 190 -12.79 -6.38 -15.38
CA THR A 190 -11.32 -6.45 -15.35
C THR A 190 -10.80 -7.26 -16.54
N VAL A 191 -9.69 -6.82 -17.09
CA VAL A 191 -8.94 -7.55 -18.11
C VAL A 191 -7.56 -7.86 -17.52
N ALA A 192 -7.18 -9.14 -17.56
CA ALA A 192 -5.88 -9.60 -17.10
C ALA A 192 -5.05 -10.11 -18.30
N ALA A 193 -3.76 -9.79 -18.31
CA ALA A 193 -2.82 -10.37 -19.26
C ALA A 193 -2.47 -11.79 -18.81
N VAL A 194 -2.59 -12.75 -19.74
CA VAL A 194 -2.32 -14.18 -19.52
C VAL A 194 -1.01 -14.55 -20.20
N PRO A 195 -0.09 -15.32 -19.57
CA PRO A 195 1.15 -15.72 -20.20
C PRO A 195 0.88 -16.66 -21.39
N ALA A 196 1.61 -16.49 -22.48
CA ALA A 196 1.49 -17.40 -23.63
C ALA A 196 2.08 -18.78 -23.28
N PRO A 197 1.50 -19.89 -23.80
CA PRO A 197 2.04 -21.24 -23.58
C PRO A 197 3.52 -21.37 -23.99
N ALA A 198 3.94 -20.69 -25.03
CA ALA A 198 5.33 -20.66 -25.48
C ALA A 198 6.26 -20.00 -24.46
N ASP A 199 5.80 -18.93 -23.79
CA ASP A 199 6.58 -18.28 -22.72
C ASP A 199 6.70 -19.20 -21.51
N MET A 200 5.65 -19.92 -21.13
CA MET A 200 5.70 -20.88 -20.03
C MET A 200 6.64 -22.05 -20.30
N ALA A 201 6.73 -22.51 -21.57
CA ALA A 201 7.71 -23.51 -21.97
C ALA A 201 9.15 -22.99 -21.80
N ARG A 202 9.42 -21.72 -22.18
CA ARG A 202 10.72 -21.06 -21.99
C ARG A 202 11.04 -20.85 -20.50
N VAL A 203 10.05 -20.47 -19.68
CA VAL A 203 10.20 -20.37 -18.22
C VAL A 203 10.66 -21.72 -17.65
N ARG A 204 10.00 -22.82 -18.05
CA ARG A 204 10.36 -24.16 -17.61
C ARG A 204 11.79 -24.52 -18.01
N GLU A 205 12.16 -24.29 -19.26
CA GLU A 205 13.51 -24.53 -19.78
C GLU A 205 14.58 -23.78 -18.97
N ARG A 206 14.37 -22.48 -18.72
CA ARG A 206 15.29 -21.63 -17.94
C ARG A 206 15.41 -22.12 -16.51
N LEU A 207 14.28 -22.46 -15.86
CA LEU A 207 14.30 -23.02 -14.51
C LEU A 207 15.05 -24.36 -14.46
N GLN A 208 14.84 -25.24 -15.45
CA GLN A 208 15.56 -26.52 -15.53
C GLN A 208 17.07 -26.33 -15.72
N ALA A 209 17.50 -25.29 -16.38
CA ALA A 209 18.93 -24.99 -16.58
C ALA A 209 19.59 -24.39 -15.33
N ALA A 210 18.87 -23.62 -14.52
CA ALA A 210 19.40 -22.88 -13.39
C ALA A 210 19.90 -23.79 -12.23
N ALA A 211 21.04 -23.47 -11.66
CA ALA A 211 21.58 -24.12 -10.47
C ALA A 211 21.24 -23.40 -9.16
N ARG A 212 21.12 -22.08 -9.21
CA ARG A 212 20.85 -21.21 -8.04
C ARG A 212 19.77 -20.18 -8.36
N PRO A 213 18.53 -20.60 -8.70
CA PRO A 213 17.45 -19.67 -8.98
C PRO A 213 16.93 -18.99 -7.71
N LEU A 214 16.40 -17.78 -7.87
CA LEU A 214 15.58 -17.09 -6.87
C LEU A 214 14.27 -16.63 -7.50
N LEU A 215 13.17 -16.80 -6.77
CA LEU A 215 11.87 -16.20 -7.10
C LEU A 215 11.69 -14.92 -6.29
N ILE A 216 11.54 -13.79 -6.95
CA ILE A 216 11.22 -12.51 -6.30
C ILE A 216 9.73 -12.22 -6.54
N VAL A 217 8.95 -12.12 -5.46
CA VAL A 217 7.51 -11.77 -5.51
C VAL A 217 7.28 -10.37 -4.98
N GLY A 218 6.43 -9.59 -5.64
CA GLY A 218 6.16 -8.23 -5.19
C GLY A 218 5.06 -7.55 -5.99
N GLY A 219 4.97 -6.23 -5.87
CA GLY A 219 3.99 -5.45 -6.61
C GLY A 219 2.57 -5.51 -6.05
N SER A 220 1.60 -5.35 -6.92
CA SER A 220 0.17 -5.34 -6.61
C SER A 220 -0.59 -6.34 -7.50
N GLY A 221 -1.92 -6.40 -7.33
CA GLY A 221 -2.77 -7.27 -8.15
C GLY A 221 -2.81 -8.74 -7.73
N TRP A 222 -2.19 -9.11 -6.61
CA TRP A 222 -2.23 -10.46 -6.07
C TRP A 222 -3.61 -10.82 -5.52
N THR A 223 -3.95 -12.12 -5.57
CA THR A 223 -5.11 -12.73 -4.91
C THR A 223 -4.65 -13.77 -3.89
N ALA A 224 -5.56 -14.22 -3.02
CA ALA A 224 -5.25 -15.28 -2.06
C ALA A 224 -4.91 -16.59 -2.77
N GLU A 225 -5.60 -16.87 -3.88
CA GLU A 225 -5.35 -18.05 -4.73
C GLU A 225 -3.96 -17.97 -5.36
N ALA A 226 -3.58 -16.80 -5.91
CA ALA A 226 -2.26 -16.62 -6.50
C ALA A 226 -1.13 -16.74 -5.46
N SER A 227 -1.35 -16.24 -4.23
CA SER A 227 -0.43 -16.44 -3.10
C SER A 227 -0.28 -17.94 -2.76
N ALA A 228 -1.38 -18.68 -2.75
CA ALA A 228 -1.35 -20.13 -2.51
C ALA A 228 -0.67 -20.89 -3.66
N ASP A 229 -0.98 -20.55 -4.91
CA ASP A 229 -0.41 -21.19 -6.10
C ASP A 229 1.10 -21.01 -6.17
N ILE A 230 1.60 -19.76 -5.98
CA ILE A 230 3.04 -19.50 -6.02
C ILE A 230 3.77 -20.14 -4.82
N THR A 231 3.15 -20.16 -3.65
CA THR A 231 3.69 -20.85 -2.48
C THR A 231 3.78 -22.36 -2.72
N GLY A 232 2.73 -22.97 -3.26
CA GLY A 232 2.67 -24.39 -3.60
C GLY A 232 3.73 -24.77 -4.64
N PHE A 233 3.88 -23.98 -5.71
CA PHE A 233 4.92 -24.18 -6.72
C PHE A 233 6.33 -24.11 -6.12
N ALA A 234 6.59 -23.09 -5.29
CA ALA A 234 7.89 -22.93 -4.66
C ALA A 234 8.22 -24.08 -3.71
N LEU A 235 7.25 -24.52 -2.89
CA LEU A 235 7.41 -25.67 -1.98
C LEU A 235 7.67 -26.99 -2.73
N ALA A 236 6.89 -27.26 -3.78
CA ALA A 236 7.01 -28.48 -4.57
C ALA A 236 8.39 -28.62 -5.25
N ASN A 237 9.04 -27.48 -5.55
CA ASN A 237 10.31 -27.45 -6.27
C ASN A 237 11.52 -27.05 -5.40
N ASN A 238 11.36 -26.80 -4.09
CA ASN A 238 12.40 -26.21 -3.24
C ASN A 238 12.98 -24.91 -3.80
N LEU A 239 12.16 -24.08 -4.48
CA LEU A 239 12.58 -22.80 -5.03
C LEU A 239 12.56 -21.72 -3.93
N PRO A 240 13.69 -21.10 -3.59
CA PRO A 240 13.71 -20.03 -2.58
C PRO A 240 12.96 -18.78 -3.07
N VAL A 241 12.13 -18.20 -2.17
CA VAL A 241 11.29 -17.04 -2.43
C VAL A 241 11.75 -15.85 -1.62
N VAL A 242 11.96 -14.75 -2.30
CA VAL A 242 12.32 -13.44 -1.72
C VAL A 242 11.14 -12.48 -1.93
N ALA A 243 10.73 -11.78 -0.89
CA ALA A 243 9.77 -10.70 -1.05
C ALA A 243 10.46 -9.41 -1.51
N GLY A 244 9.87 -8.73 -2.48
CA GLY A 244 10.22 -7.37 -2.85
C GLY A 244 9.83 -6.38 -1.73
N PHE A 245 10.13 -5.09 -1.96
CA PHE A 245 9.85 -4.05 -0.97
C PHE A 245 8.37 -4.01 -0.55
N ARG A 246 8.11 -4.23 0.74
CA ARG A 246 6.77 -4.20 1.35
C ARG A 246 5.77 -5.14 0.66
N ALA A 247 6.21 -6.38 0.49
CA ALA A 247 5.43 -7.48 -0.07
C ALA A 247 5.65 -8.79 0.71
N GLN A 248 5.97 -8.67 2.01
CA GLN A 248 6.35 -9.82 2.85
C GLN A 248 5.21 -10.80 3.11
N ASP A 249 3.97 -10.37 2.95
CA ASP A 249 2.76 -11.16 3.21
C ASP A 249 2.25 -11.96 2.00
N ILE A 250 2.93 -11.88 0.85
CA ILE A 250 2.56 -12.67 -0.34
C ILE A 250 2.82 -14.16 -0.09
N VAL A 251 3.92 -14.50 0.59
CA VAL A 251 4.26 -15.86 0.99
C VAL A 251 4.49 -15.88 2.49
N SER A 252 3.93 -16.87 3.20
CA SER A 252 4.13 -17.00 4.64
C SER A 252 5.62 -17.02 4.98
N ASN A 253 6.02 -16.17 5.93
CA ASN A 253 7.44 -16.07 6.35
C ASN A 253 7.91 -17.32 7.13
N ASP A 254 6.97 -18.14 7.59
CA ASP A 254 7.27 -19.43 8.22
C ASP A 254 7.46 -20.56 7.19
N ALA A 255 7.06 -20.35 5.92
CA ALA A 255 7.28 -21.33 4.86
C ALA A 255 8.78 -21.58 4.65
N PRO A 256 9.24 -22.85 4.54
CA PRO A 256 10.67 -23.17 4.41
C PRO A 256 11.33 -22.61 3.15
N VAL A 257 10.52 -22.21 2.16
CA VAL A 257 10.99 -21.57 0.90
C VAL A 257 11.13 -20.06 1.02
N TYR A 258 10.53 -19.41 2.02
CA TYR A 258 10.71 -17.98 2.26
C TYR A 258 12.08 -17.69 2.84
N VAL A 259 12.86 -16.82 2.18
CA VAL A 259 14.25 -16.57 2.55
C VAL A 259 14.56 -15.10 2.84
N GLY A 260 13.52 -14.27 3.00
CA GLY A 260 13.66 -12.88 3.42
C GLY A 260 13.04 -11.89 2.45
N ASP A 261 13.29 -10.61 2.69
CA ASP A 261 12.75 -9.51 1.91
C ASP A 261 13.83 -8.46 1.55
N LEU A 262 13.62 -7.78 0.44
CA LEU A 262 14.49 -6.73 -0.06
C LEU A 262 14.01 -5.32 0.36
N SER A 263 13.51 -5.21 1.59
CA SER A 263 13.09 -3.92 2.18
C SER A 263 14.27 -3.10 2.71
N LEU A 264 13.94 -1.94 3.28
CA LEU A 264 14.90 -1.12 4.02
C LEU A 264 15.43 -1.93 5.22
N GLY A 265 16.73 -1.93 5.42
CA GLY A 265 17.38 -2.71 6.50
C GLY A 265 17.42 -4.22 6.25
N SER A 266 17.27 -4.70 5.01
CA SER A 266 17.41 -6.11 4.68
C SER A 266 18.82 -6.65 4.94
N SER A 267 18.93 -7.97 5.10
CA SER A 267 20.18 -8.68 5.32
C SER A 267 21.18 -8.47 4.16
N ARG A 268 22.45 -8.19 4.50
CA ARG A 268 23.55 -8.17 3.51
C ARG A 268 23.73 -9.54 2.87
N ALA A 269 23.55 -10.62 3.64
CA ALA A 269 23.62 -11.98 3.12
C ALA A 269 22.57 -12.23 2.04
N LEU A 270 21.31 -11.74 2.22
CA LEU A 270 20.28 -11.85 1.20
C LEU A 270 20.65 -11.07 -0.07
N THR A 271 21.17 -9.84 0.06
CA THR A 271 21.63 -9.06 -1.10
C THR A 271 22.71 -9.81 -1.86
N GLN A 272 23.63 -10.46 -1.14
CA GLN A 272 24.66 -11.29 -1.76
C GLN A 272 24.06 -12.52 -2.47
N ARG A 273 23.03 -13.17 -1.90
CA ARG A 273 22.33 -14.28 -2.58
C ARG A 273 21.65 -13.85 -3.89
N VAL A 274 21.12 -12.61 -3.94
CA VAL A 274 20.59 -12.07 -5.19
C VAL A 274 21.70 -11.92 -6.23
N LYS A 275 22.90 -11.44 -5.83
CA LYS A 275 24.06 -11.33 -6.72
C LYS A 275 24.62 -12.70 -7.14
N ASP A 276 24.56 -13.71 -6.28
CA ASP A 276 25.06 -15.07 -6.52
C ASP A 276 24.11 -15.95 -7.33
N ALA A 277 22.85 -15.54 -7.47
CA ALA A 277 21.86 -16.27 -8.24
C ALA A 277 22.26 -16.31 -9.73
N ASP A 278 22.00 -17.43 -10.40
CA ASP A 278 22.18 -17.56 -11.86
C ASP A 278 20.90 -17.28 -12.64
N LEU A 279 19.75 -17.31 -11.95
CA LEU A 279 18.44 -16.99 -12.51
C LEU A 279 17.58 -16.23 -11.48
N LEU A 280 17.01 -15.12 -11.92
CA LEU A 280 15.98 -14.39 -11.19
C LEU A 280 14.64 -14.52 -11.93
N LEU A 281 13.64 -15.13 -11.29
CA LEU A 281 12.25 -15.08 -11.72
C LEU A 281 11.54 -14.00 -10.90
N VAL A 282 11.23 -12.87 -11.52
CA VAL A 282 10.58 -11.74 -10.84
C VAL A 282 9.12 -11.67 -11.25
N LEU A 283 8.23 -11.81 -10.28
CA LEU A 283 6.78 -11.79 -10.50
C LEU A 283 6.13 -10.59 -9.80
N GLY A 284 5.64 -9.66 -10.61
CA GLY A 284 4.85 -8.50 -10.17
C GLY A 284 5.65 -7.37 -9.51
N ASP A 285 6.94 -7.56 -9.19
CA ASP A 285 7.79 -6.48 -8.68
C ASP A 285 8.40 -5.67 -9.85
N ARG A 286 8.54 -4.36 -9.65
CA ARG A 286 9.14 -3.44 -10.62
C ARG A 286 10.66 -3.44 -10.59
N ILE A 287 11.26 -4.14 -9.64
CA ILE A 287 12.70 -4.10 -9.33
C ILE A 287 13.16 -2.65 -9.13
N GLY A 288 12.37 -1.88 -8.37
CA GLY A 288 12.63 -0.47 -8.12
C GLY A 288 13.82 -0.26 -7.18
N GLU A 289 14.15 1.01 -6.92
CA GLU A 289 15.33 1.45 -6.17
C GLU A 289 15.55 0.68 -4.86
N VAL A 290 14.49 0.51 -4.03
CA VAL A 290 14.63 -0.18 -2.73
C VAL A 290 14.86 -1.68 -2.91
N THR A 291 14.08 -2.34 -3.77
CA THR A 291 14.22 -3.78 -4.05
C THR A 291 15.61 -4.09 -4.63
N SER A 292 16.12 -3.24 -5.52
CA SER A 292 17.43 -3.40 -6.18
C SER A 292 18.60 -2.79 -5.40
N LYS A 293 18.38 -2.30 -4.14
CA LYS A 293 19.42 -1.68 -3.31
C LYS A 293 20.10 -0.50 -3.98
N ALA A 294 19.33 0.51 -4.37
CA ALA A 294 19.78 1.67 -5.13
C ALA A 294 20.43 1.29 -6.49
N TYR A 295 19.84 0.29 -7.16
CA TYR A 295 20.30 -0.26 -8.45
C TYR A 295 21.69 -0.92 -8.40
N ASP A 296 22.16 -1.36 -7.20
CA ASP A 296 23.45 -2.02 -7.00
C ASP A 296 23.35 -3.57 -6.95
N ALA A 297 22.18 -4.11 -6.64
CA ALA A 297 22.00 -5.56 -6.54
C ALA A 297 21.99 -6.27 -7.90
N LEU A 298 21.58 -5.56 -8.96
CA LEU A 298 21.58 -6.01 -10.34
C LEU A 298 22.25 -4.94 -11.21
N LYS A 299 23.06 -5.37 -12.16
CA LYS A 299 23.71 -4.47 -13.11
C LYS A 299 22.70 -3.87 -14.08
N VAL A 300 22.79 -2.57 -14.28
CA VAL A 300 21.92 -1.81 -15.21
C VAL A 300 22.67 -1.55 -16.51
N PRO A 301 22.07 -1.72 -17.69
CA PRO A 301 20.73 -2.28 -17.93
C PRO A 301 20.70 -3.81 -18.03
N ASP A 302 21.88 -4.47 -18.12
CA ASP A 302 22.03 -5.89 -18.39
C ASP A 302 22.51 -6.62 -17.15
N PRO A 303 21.59 -7.28 -16.37
CA PRO A 303 21.96 -8.08 -15.21
C PRO A 303 22.93 -9.22 -15.57
N ASP A 304 23.83 -9.55 -14.65
CA ASP A 304 24.72 -10.71 -14.83
C ASP A 304 23.93 -12.04 -14.64
N GLN A 305 22.79 -11.99 -13.97
CA GLN A 305 21.85 -13.11 -13.80
C GLN A 305 20.91 -13.20 -15.01
N ALA A 306 20.56 -14.41 -15.43
CA ALA A 306 19.43 -14.56 -16.33
C ALA A 306 18.15 -14.01 -15.67
N LEU A 307 17.44 -13.10 -16.34
CA LEU A 307 16.28 -12.42 -15.80
C LEU A 307 15.00 -12.82 -16.54
N ILE A 308 14.06 -13.44 -15.84
CA ILE A 308 12.68 -13.59 -16.27
C ILE A 308 11.87 -12.53 -15.52
N HIS A 309 11.34 -11.52 -16.23
CA HIS A 309 10.58 -10.44 -15.64
C HIS A 309 9.12 -10.51 -16.07
N VAL A 310 8.22 -10.79 -15.12
CA VAL A 310 6.79 -10.94 -15.34
C VAL A 310 6.07 -9.75 -14.70
N PHE A 311 5.37 -8.95 -15.51
CA PHE A 311 4.66 -7.78 -15.04
C PHE A 311 3.38 -7.52 -15.86
N PRO A 312 2.29 -6.97 -15.23
CA PRO A 312 1.01 -6.78 -15.93
C PRO A 312 0.97 -5.58 -16.89
N GLY A 313 1.93 -4.67 -16.82
CA GLY A 313 2.04 -3.49 -17.68
C GLY A 313 3.30 -3.53 -18.53
N ALA A 314 3.13 -3.46 -19.84
CA ALA A 314 4.24 -3.55 -20.81
C ALA A 314 5.26 -2.42 -20.63
N GLU A 315 4.83 -1.27 -20.13
CA GLU A 315 5.67 -0.06 -19.91
C GLU A 315 6.75 -0.23 -18.83
N GLU A 316 6.64 -1.25 -17.98
CA GLU A 316 7.66 -1.55 -16.96
C GLU A 316 8.71 -2.57 -17.45
N LEU A 317 8.35 -3.40 -18.43
CA LEU A 317 9.26 -4.40 -19.00
C LEU A 317 10.32 -3.70 -19.87
N GLY A 318 11.59 -3.81 -19.47
CA GLY A 318 12.69 -3.11 -20.14
C GLY A 318 12.89 -1.66 -19.72
N ARG A 319 12.16 -1.15 -18.73
CA ARG A 319 12.29 0.24 -18.27
C ARG A 319 13.64 0.54 -17.61
N VAL A 320 14.18 -0.40 -16.87
CA VAL A 320 15.48 -0.30 -16.18
C VAL A 320 16.38 -1.45 -16.57
N TYR A 321 15.86 -2.67 -16.59
CA TYR A 321 16.60 -3.89 -16.83
C TYR A 321 16.14 -4.58 -18.11
N ASN A 322 17.10 -4.97 -18.93
CA ASN A 322 16.85 -5.85 -20.08
C ASN A 322 16.66 -7.29 -19.56
N ALA A 323 15.41 -7.77 -19.60
CA ALA A 323 15.14 -9.15 -19.21
C ALA A 323 15.42 -10.11 -20.39
N ASP A 324 16.05 -11.25 -20.12
CA ASP A 324 16.21 -12.33 -21.12
C ASP A 324 14.85 -12.88 -21.56
N LEU A 325 13.88 -12.83 -20.66
CA LEU A 325 12.51 -13.27 -20.93
C LEU A 325 11.51 -12.31 -20.27
N PRO A 326 11.16 -11.20 -20.95
CA PRO A 326 10.07 -10.34 -20.50
C PRO A 326 8.73 -11.00 -20.82
N ILE A 327 7.82 -11.06 -19.80
CA ILE A 327 6.49 -11.68 -19.95
C ILE A 327 5.42 -10.71 -19.50
N LEU A 328 4.51 -10.35 -20.39
CA LEU A 328 3.32 -9.58 -20.07
C LEU A 328 2.26 -10.49 -19.47
N ALA A 329 2.17 -10.53 -18.14
CA ALA A 329 1.15 -11.32 -17.44
C ALA A 329 0.85 -10.70 -16.07
N ALA A 330 -0.39 -10.84 -15.61
CA ALA A 330 -0.76 -10.48 -14.26
C ALA A 330 -0.34 -11.58 -13.27
N PRO A 331 -0.02 -11.23 -12.01
CA PRO A 331 0.43 -12.21 -11.03
C PRO A 331 -0.50 -13.42 -10.83
N PRO A 332 -1.84 -13.26 -10.78
CA PRO A 332 -2.73 -14.42 -10.63
C PRO A 332 -2.65 -15.41 -11.80
N GLU A 333 -2.65 -14.90 -13.01
CA GLU A 333 -2.63 -15.72 -14.23
C GLU A 333 -1.29 -16.44 -14.40
N PHE A 334 -0.20 -15.78 -14.05
CA PHE A 334 1.12 -16.39 -14.09
C PHE A 334 1.32 -17.41 -12.98
N ALA A 335 0.84 -17.14 -11.75
CA ALA A 335 0.91 -18.08 -10.63
C ALA A 335 0.09 -19.36 -10.93
N ALA A 336 -1.11 -19.22 -11.51
CA ALA A 336 -1.92 -20.35 -11.96
C ALA A 336 -1.19 -21.18 -13.03
N ALA A 337 -0.55 -20.52 -14.01
CA ALA A 337 0.23 -21.21 -15.03
C ALA A 337 1.45 -21.96 -14.46
N LEU A 338 2.08 -21.42 -13.40
CA LEU A 338 3.16 -22.12 -12.68
C LEU A 338 2.62 -23.34 -11.89
N ARG A 339 1.47 -23.23 -11.22
CA ARG A 339 0.81 -24.35 -10.54
C ARG A 339 0.57 -25.51 -11.50
N ASP A 340 0.12 -25.20 -12.71
CA ASP A 340 -0.23 -26.21 -13.73
C ASP A 340 1.01 -26.71 -14.50
N MET A 341 2.20 -26.16 -14.23
CA MET A 341 3.44 -26.61 -14.85
C MET A 341 3.84 -27.99 -14.32
N ALA A 342 4.25 -28.87 -15.23
CA ALA A 342 4.78 -30.18 -14.84
C ALA A 342 5.95 -30.05 -13.85
N PRO A 343 6.03 -30.90 -12.80
CA PRO A 343 7.04 -30.81 -11.76
C PRO A 343 8.47 -30.75 -12.31
N LEU A 344 9.33 -29.99 -11.61
CA LEU A 344 10.78 -29.99 -11.79
C LEU A 344 11.41 -30.94 -10.76
N ASP A 345 12.71 -31.23 -10.86
CA ASP A 345 13.41 -32.01 -9.86
C ASP A 345 13.60 -31.22 -8.55
N PRO A 346 12.87 -31.54 -7.46
CA PRO A 346 12.95 -30.78 -6.23
C PRO A 346 14.28 -30.97 -5.47
N ALA A 347 15.05 -32.02 -5.75
CA ALA A 347 16.33 -32.27 -5.11
C ALA A 347 17.40 -31.28 -5.57
N ARG A 348 17.27 -30.76 -6.79
CA ARG A 348 18.27 -29.89 -7.41
C ARG A 348 18.57 -28.62 -6.63
N TRP A 349 17.53 -27.95 -6.10
CA TRP A 349 17.68 -26.68 -5.40
C TRP A 349 17.58 -26.78 -3.88
N ALA A 350 17.36 -27.99 -3.35
CA ALA A 350 17.21 -28.20 -1.91
C ALA A 350 18.41 -27.67 -1.08
N PRO A 351 19.68 -27.89 -1.48
CA PRO A 351 20.83 -27.31 -0.76
C PRO A 351 20.85 -25.78 -0.81
N TRP A 352 20.62 -25.20 -2.01
CA TRP A 352 20.58 -23.75 -2.21
C TRP A 352 19.46 -23.10 -1.38
N ARG A 353 18.25 -23.65 -1.42
CA ARG A 353 17.13 -23.21 -0.58
C ARG A 353 17.47 -23.29 0.91
N ALA A 354 18.08 -24.41 1.36
CA ALA A 354 18.45 -24.60 2.76
C ALA A 354 19.47 -23.56 3.23
N GLU A 355 20.48 -23.27 2.41
CA GLU A 355 21.49 -22.23 2.68
C GLU A 355 20.87 -20.83 2.77
N CYS A 356 19.98 -20.46 1.83
CA CYS A 356 19.28 -19.20 1.86
C CYS A 356 18.36 -19.07 3.08
N ARG A 357 17.64 -20.15 3.45
CA ARG A 357 16.79 -20.18 4.64
C ARG A 357 17.59 -20.05 5.93
N ALA A 358 18.70 -20.74 6.06
CA ALA A 358 19.57 -20.64 7.24
C ALA A 358 20.09 -19.20 7.45
N ALA A 359 20.46 -18.51 6.37
CA ALA A 359 20.86 -17.10 6.43
C ALA A 359 19.70 -16.19 6.89
N TYR A 360 18.47 -16.45 6.43
CA TYR A 360 17.28 -15.73 6.90
C TYR A 360 17.04 -15.97 8.39
N GLU A 361 17.05 -17.23 8.85
CA GLU A 361 16.82 -17.55 10.27
C GLU A 361 17.88 -16.92 11.18
N ALA A 362 19.14 -16.94 10.77
CA ALA A 362 20.22 -16.26 11.51
C ALA A 362 19.98 -14.75 11.60
N TYR A 363 19.45 -14.11 10.54
CA TYR A 363 19.13 -12.68 10.54
C TYR A 363 17.94 -12.34 11.44
N GLN A 364 17.04 -13.29 11.72
CA GLN A 364 15.90 -13.11 12.62
C GLN A 364 16.29 -13.08 14.10
N VAL A 365 17.51 -13.50 14.45
CA VAL A 365 18.01 -13.41 15.82
C VAL A 365 18.35 -11.95 16.14
N PRO A 366 17.73 -11.35 17.18
CA PRO A 366 18.09 -9.99 17.59
C PRO A 366 19.55 -9.93 18.07
N PRO A 367 20.26 -8.82 17.81
CA PRO A 367 21.54 -8.56 18.46
C PRO A 367 21.37 -8.53 19.99
N GLU A 368 22.35 -9.09 20.72
CA GLU A 368 22.34 -9.01 22.18
C GLU A 368 22.39 -7.56 22.66
N LYS A 369 21.47 -7.22 23.55
CA LYS A 369 21.45 -5.93 24.24
C LYS A 369 21.78 -6.12 25.70
N THR A 370 22.76 -5.37 26.18
CA THR A 370 23.20 -5.41 27.58
C THR A 370 22.40 -4.46 28.48
N ALA A 371 21.73 -3.45 27.92
CA ALA A 371 20.92 -2.49 28.68
C ALA A 371 19.95 -1.70 27.80
N GLY A 372 18.94 -1.10 28.41
CA GLY A 372 17.97 -0.21 27.79
C GLY A 372 16.78 -0.93 27.16
N PHE A 373 15.91 -0.17 26.48
CA PHE A 373 14.68 -0.65 25.87
C PHE A 373 14.97 -1.55 24.65
N ASP A 374 14.46 -2.78 24.64
CA ASP A 374 14.63 -3.72 23.53
C ASP A 374 13.39 -3.75 22.63
N TYR A 375 13.41 -2.94 21.57
CA TYR A 375 12.31 -2.85 20.63
C TYR A 375 12.14 -4.12 19.76
N ALA A 376 13.20 -4.95 19.61
CA ALA A 376 13.08 -6.24 18.92
C ALA A 376 12.17 -7.21 19.70
N LYS A 377 12.29 -7.25 21.04
CA LYS A 377 11.39 -8.06 21.89
C LYS A 377 9.94 -7.61 21.78
N VAL A 378 9.70 -6.29 21.69
CA VAL A 378 8.36 -5.74 21.47
C VAL A 378 7.75 -6.29 20.18
N ILE A 379 8.50 -6.27 19.07
CA ILE A 379 8.01 -6.76 17.77
C ILE A 379 7.80 -8.29 17.79
N GLN A 380 8.71 -9.04 18.42
CA GLN A 380 8.57 -10.49 18.58
C GLN A 380 7.35 -10.85 19.43
N HIS A 381 7.14 -10.11 20.54
CA HIS A 381 5.95 -10.29 21.38
C HIS A 381 4.67 -9.95 20.61
N LEU A 382 4.69 -8.83 19.86
CA LEU A 382 3.56 -8.43 19.01
C LEU A 382 3.17 -9.57 18.05
N ARG A 383 4.17 -10.20 17.37
CA ARG A 383 3.88 -11.35 16.49
C ARG A 383 3.31 -12.55 17.25
N ALA A 384 3.83 -12.83 18.44
CA ALA A 384 3.37 -13.97 19.24
C ALA A 384 1.94 -13.80 19.78
N ALA A 385 1.56 -12.57 20.14
CA ALA A 385 0.27 -12.25 20.73
C ALA A 385 -0.86 -12.05 19.69
N LEU A 386 -0.51 -11.68 18.45
CA LEU A 386 -1.53 -11.40 17.42
C LEU A 386 -1.96 -12.68 16.67
N PRO A 387 -3.22 -12.76 16.24
CA PRO A 387 -3.68 -13.78 15.29
C PRO A 387 -2.86 -13.77 13.99
N ASP A 388 -2.83 -14.89 13.29
CA ASP A 388 -2.08 -15.01 12.03
C ASP A 388 -2.60 -14.11 10.92
N ASP A 389 -3.88 -13.80 10.95
CA ASP A 389 -4.57 -12.92 10.01
C ASP A 389 -4.64 -11.45 10.47
N ALA A 390 -3.99 -11.08 11.58
CA ALA A 390 -3.94 -9.69 12.04
C ALA A 390 -3.32 -8.79 10.95
N ILE A 391 -3.96 -7.64 10.71
CA ILE A 391 -3.46 -6.66 9.75
C ILE A 391 -2.53 -5.69 10.49
N VAL A 392 -1.28 -5.61 10.03
CA VAL A 392 -0.28 -4.69 10.55
C VAL A 392 -0.02 -3.60 9.52
N THR A 393 -0.20 -2.35 9.94
CA THR A 393 0.01 -1.19 9.06
C THR A 393 1.18 -0.35 9.57
N ASN A 394 1.90 0.29 8.66
CA ASN A 394 2.96 1.22 9.02
C ASN A 394 3.14 2.33 7.99
N GLY A 395 3.69 3.45 8.40
CA GLY A 395 4.15 4.51 7.51
C GLY A 395 5.62 4.34 7.11
N ALA A 396 6.39 5.43 7.22
CA ALA A 396 7.82 5.46 6.93
C ALA A 396 8.61 5.94 8.15
N GLY A 397 9.79 5.37 8.35
CA GLY A 397 10.70 5.71 9.45
C GLY A 397 11.59 4.54 9.80
N ASN A 398 12.64 4.82 10.58
CA ASN A 398 13.59 3.80 11.03
C ASN A 398 12.94 2.70 11.90
N TYR A 399 11.88 3.00 12.63
CA TYR A 399 11.11 2.02 13.42
C TYR A 399 10.60 0.84 12.60
N THR A 400 10.39 1.02 11.29
CA THR A 400 9.93 -0.04 10.39
C THR A 400 10.98 -1.11 10.12
N ILE A 401 12.28 -0.83 10.35
CA ILE A 401 13.36 -1.80 10.16
C ILE A 401 13.20 -2.97 11.14
N TRP A 402 12.81 -2.70 12.40
CA TRP A 402 12.51 -3.75 13.37
C TRP A 402 11.27 -4.55 12.94
N LEU A 403 10.22 -3.87 12.49
CA LEU A 403 9.00 -4.54 12.01
C LEU A 403 9.31 -5.49 10.85
N HIS A 404 9.99 -5.00 9.80
CA HIS A 404 10.31 -5.80 8.62
C HIS A 404 11.23 -6.98 8.96
N ARG A 405 12.14 -6.82 9.93
CA ARG A 405 13.08 -7.87 10.32
C ARG A 405 12.46 -8.90 11.26
N PHE A 406 11.69 -8.51 12.28
CA PHE A 406 11.30 -9.39 13.37
C PHE A 406 9.83 -9.80 13.38
N PHE A 407 8.97 -9.19 12.55
CA PHE A 407 7.58 -9.58 12.43
C PHE A 407 7.40 -10.52 11.24
N ARG A 408 7.02 -11.77 11.50
CA ARG A 408 6.77 -12.77 10.47
C ARG A 408 5.31 -12.72 10.03
N TYR A 409 5.06 -12.29 8.79
CA TYR A 409 3.73 -12.34 8.19
C TYR A 409 3.40 -13.79 7.81
N ARG A 410 2.18 -14.25 8.14
CA ARG A 410 1.75 -15.64 7.93
C ARG A 410 0.63 -15.77 6.94
N THR A 411 -0.16 -14.73 6.76
CA THR A 411 -1.36 -14.72 5.93
C THR A 411 -1.29 -13.59 4.93
N PHE A 412 -1.76 -13.85 3.72
CA PHE A 412 -1.85 -12.85 2.65
C PHE A 412 -2.78 -11.68 3.04
N ARG A 413 -2.47 -10.47 2.57
CA ARG A 413 -3.15 -9.20 2.86
C ARG A 413 -3.20 -8.88 4.35
N THR A 414 -2.04 -8.99 5.00
CA THR A 414 -1.84 -8.60 6.40
C THR A 414 -0.81 -7.48 6.57
N GLN A 415 -0.07 -7.13 5.52
CA GLN A 415 0.86 -6.01 5.49
C GLN A 415 0.27 -4.83 4.70
N LEU A 416 0.06 -3.67 5.35
CA LEU A 416 -0.29 -2.42 4.67
C LEU A 416 0.77 -1.36 4.92
N ALA A 417 1.56 -1.07 3.91
CA ALA A 417 2.65 -0.11 4.00
C ALA A 417 2.88 0.59 2.65
N PRO A 418 3.23 1.88 2.63
CA PRO A 418 3.36 2.64 1.38
C PRO A 418 4.75 2.42 0.78
N LYS A 419 4.85 1.91 -0.45
CA LYS A 419 6.12 1.79 -1.19
C LYS A 419 6.72 3.15 -1.52
N SER A 420 5.89 4.19 -1.60
CA SER A 420 6.32 5.58 -1.72
C SER A 420 7.14 6.09 -0.52
N GLY A 421 7.18 5.33 0.59
CA GLY A 421 7.85 5.78 1.81
C GLY A 421 7.14 6.96 2.50
N CYS A 422 5.83 7.10 2.32
CA CYS A 422 5.05 8.19 2.87
C CYS A 422 4.91 8.08 4.39
N MET A 423 5.31 9.12 5.11
CA MET A 423 4.99 9.29 6.51
C MET A 423 3.49 9.56 6.70
N GLY A 424 2.92 9.24 7.86
CA GLY A 424 1.50 9.44 8.15
C GLY A 424 0.56 8.36 7.62
N TYR A 425 1.03 7.42 6.81
CA TYR A 425 0.19 6.40 6.17
C TYR A 425 -0.42 5.37 7.14
N GLY A 426 0.31 4.96 8.19
CA GLY A 426 -0.04 3.79 9.03
C GLY A 426 -1.41 3.88 9.70
N LEU A 427 -1.74 5.01 10.34
CA LEU A 427 -3.02 5.23 11.00
C LEU A 427 -4.21 5.25 10.01
N PRO A 428 -4.20 6.04 8.91
CA PRO A 428 -5.24 5.96 7.90
C PRO A 428 -5.45 4.56 7.33
N ALA A 429 -4.38 3.84 7.06
CA ALA A 429 -4.46 2.46 6.57
C ALA A 429 -5.10 1.51 7.58
N ALA A 430 -4.83 1.67 8.88
CA ALA A 430 -5.47 0.90 9.93
C ALA A 430 -6.97 1.19 10.04
N ILE A 431 -7.37 2.46 9.90
CA ILE A 431 -8.78 2.86 9.87
C ILE A 431 -9.50 2.19 8.70
N ALA A 432 -8.93 2.28 7.50
CA ALA A 432 -9.50 1.64 6.30
C ALA A 432 -9.58 0.11 6.47
N ALA A 433 -8.52 -0.52 7.00
CA ALA A 433 -8.48 -1.95 7.25
C ALA A 433 -9.56 -2.40 8.25
N LYS A 434 -9.75 -1.67 9.34
CA LYS A 434 -10.78 -2.01 10.34
C LYS A 434 -12.19 -1.78 9.82
N LEU A 435 -12.42 -0.75 9.01
CA LEU A 435 -13.68 -0.53 8.31
C LEU A 435 -13.99 -1.65 7.30
N ARG A 436 -12.97 -2.19 6.64
CA ARG A 436 -13.11 -3.28 5.65
C ARG A 436 -13.27 -4.65 6.32
N HIS A 437 -12.54 -4.90 7.39
CA HIS A 437 -12.47 -6.16 8.11
C HIS A 437 -12.75 -5.97 9.60
N PRO A 438 -14.02 -5.70 9.99
CA PRO A 438 -14.37 -5.36 11.39
C PRO A 438 -14.04 -6.49 12.38
N GLY A 439 -14.03 -7.75 11.94
CA GLY A 439 -13.71 -8.92 12.77
C GLY A 439 -12.21 -9.18 12.97
N ARG A 440 -11.33 -8.58 12.15
CA ARG A 440 -9.88 -8.82 12.24
C ARG A 440 -9.22 -7.86 13.25
N THR A 441 -8.15 -8.32 13.86
CA THR A 441 -7.26 -7.47 14.67
C THR A 441 -6.45 -6.56 13.74
N VAL A 442 -6.41 -5.27 14.04
CA VAL A 442 -5.65 -4.28 13.25
C VAL A 442 -4.74 -3.49 14.17
N VAL A 443 -3.45 -3.46 13.84
CA VAL A 443 -2.42 -2.74 14.57
C VAL A 443 -1.68 -1.80 13.63
N ALA A 444 -1.59 -0.52 14.01
CA ALA A 444 -0.79 0.48 13.30
C ALA A 444 0.52 0.74 14.05
N LEU A 445 1.67 0.67 13.39
CA LEU A 445 2.93 1.16 13.92
C LEU A 445 3.27 2.51 13.27
N ALA A 446 3.63 3.48 14.09
CA ALA A 446 4.04 4.80 13.65
C ALA A 446 5.21 5.31 14.49
N GLY A 447 6.17 5.99 13.87
CA GLY A 447 7.09 6.86 14.62
C GLY A 447 6.35 8.11 15.08
N ASP A 448 6.89 8.81 16.06
CA ASP A 448 6.33 10.05 16.61
C ASP A 448 6.03 11.11 15.54
N GLY A 449 7.01 11.46 14.70
CA GLY A 449 6.81 12.39 13.59
C GLY A 449 5.86 11.85 12.52
N CYS A 450 5.84 10.53 12.30
CA CYS A 450 4.92 9.88 11.36
C CYS A 450 3.47 9.95 11.87
N PHE A 451 3.24 9.69 13.16
CA PHE A 451 1.92 9.78 13.79
C PHE A 451 1.39 11.21 13.78
N GLN A 452 2.23 12.20 14.08
CA GLN A 452 1.84 13.62 14.11
C GLN A 452 1.24 14.10 12.79
N MET A 453 1.71 13.59 11.65
CA MET A 453 1.18 13.94 10.32
C MET A 453 -0.25 13.41 10.08
N ALA A 454 -0.69 12.38 10.82
CA ALA A 454 -1.99 11.74 10.64
C ALA A 454 -2.89 11.82 11.89
N SER A 455 -2.38 12.33 13.01
CA SER A 455 -3.05 12.31 14.31
C SER A 455 -4.49 12.87 14.32
N PRO A 456 -4.88 13.88 13.48
CA PRO A 456 -6.25 14.36 13.44
C PRO A 456 -7.27 13.26 13.11
N ASP A 457 -6.88 12.28 12.28
CA ASP A 457 -7.77 11.18 11.91
C ASP A 457 -7.85 10.05 12.95
N PHE A 458 -7.13 10.16 14.07
CA PHE A 458 -7.44 9.35 15.25
C PHE A 458 -8.88 9.63 15.74
N ALA A 459 -9.36 10.89 15.58
CA ALA A 459 -10.76 11.24 15.79
C ALA A 459 -11.71 10.49 14.85
N THR A 460 -11.30 10.15 13.63
CA THR A 460 -12.11 9.33 12.71
C THR A 460 -12.24 7.90 13.24
N ALA A 461 -11.17 7.32 13.79
CA ALA A 461 -11.24 6.01 14.44
C ALA A 461 -12.19 6.02 15.65
N VAL A 462 -12.13 7.07 16.47
CA VAL A 462 -13.03 7.26 17.62
C VAL A 462 -14.48 7.42 17.17
N HIS A 463 -14.74 8.27 16.18
CA HIS A 463 -16.08 8.51 15.62
C HIS A 463 -16.75 7.22 15.16
N HIS A 464 -16.01 6.36 14.48
CA HIS A 464 -16.51 5.08 13.98
C HIS A 464 -16.34 3.92 14.98
N LYS A 465 -15.88 4.18 16.21
CA LYS A 465 -15.64 3.18 17.26
C LYS A 465 -14.80 1.99 16.78
N LEU A 466 -13.74 2.27 16.05
CA LEU A 466 -12.89 1.24 15.44
C LEU A 466 -11.91 0.69 16.47
N ALA A 467 -12.03 -0.56 16.82
CA ALA A 467 -11.09 -1.26 17.70
C ALA A 467 -9.76 -1.52 16.96
N ILE A 468 -8.93 -0.49 16.84
CA ILE A 468 -7.56 -0.52 16.33
C ILE A 468 -6.59 -0.23 17.47
N VAL A 469 -5.40 -0.82 17.42
CA VAL A 469 -4.29 -0.48 18.33
C VAL A 469 -3.24 0.29 17.56
N VAL A 470 -2.93 1.51 18.01
CA VAL A 470 -1.88 2.34 17.44
C VAL A 470 -0.66 2.30 18.36
N ILE A 471 0.47 1.83 17.87
CA ILE A 471 1.74 1.82 18.61
C ILE A 471 2.58 2.97 18.08
N VAL A 472 2.81 3.99 18.91
CA VAL A 472 3.64 5.14 18.57
C VAL A 472 5.02 4.97 19.19
N VAL A 473 6.04 4.85 18.35
CA VAL A 473 7.44 4.79 18.75
C VAL A 473 7.97 6.21 18.87
N ASN A 474 7.99 6.72 20.08
CA ASN A 474 8.42 8.08 20.41
C ASN A 474 9.91 8.07 20.78
N ASN A 475 10.76 8.49 19.88
CA ASN A 475 12.19 8.70 20.10
C ASN A 475 12.61 10.16 19.99
N ALA A 476 11.66 11.08 19.94
CA ALA A 476 11.86 12.52 19.85
C ALA A 476 12.81 12.96 18.71
N THR A 477 12.85 12.18 17.61
CA THR A 477 13.71 12.51 16.47
C THR A 477 13.21 11.92 15.15
N TYR A 478 13.51 12.62 14.04
CA TYR A 478 13.42 12.02 12.70
C TYR A 478 14.56 10.99 12.50
N GLY A 479 14.43 9.83 13.11
CA GLY A 479 15.49 8.83 13.27
C GLY A 479 16.10 8.34 11.96
N SER A 480 15.34 8.22 10.86
CA SER A 480 15.89 7.86 9.55
C SER A 480 16.85 8.92 9.04
N ILE A 481 16.47 10.19 9.14
CA ILE A 481 17.32 11.32 8.70
C ILE A 481 18.55 11.42 9.60
N ARG A 482 18.39 11.27 10.92
CA ARG A 482 19.49 11.27 11.87
C ARG A 482 20.49 10.13 11.57
N ALA A 483 20.01 8.94 11.16
CA ALA A 483 20.86 7.82 10.76
C ALA A 483 21.66 8.13 9.48
N HIS A 484 21.06 8.81 8.51
CA HIS A 484 21.77 9.25 7.31
C HIS A 484 22.81 10.33 7.63
N GLN A 485 22.47 11.30 8.47
CA GLN A 485 23.42 12.33 8.93
C GLN A 485 24.63 11.68 9.62
N GLU A 486 24.38 10.72 10.53
CA GLU A 486 25.48 10.05 11.24
C GLU A 486 26.42 9.29 10.30
N ARG A 487 25.89 8.63 9.26
CA ARG A 487 26.71 7.90 8.29
C ARG A 487 27.53 8.80 7.37
N GLN A 488 26.93 9.93 6.93
CA GLN A 488 27.56 10.84 5.95
C GLN A 488 28.34 11.97 6.59
N PHE A 489 27.85 12.45 7.74
CA PHE A 489 28.40 13.60 8.47
C PHE A 489 28.40 13.28 9.99
N PRO A 490 29.27 12.38 10.48
CA PRO A 490 29.27 11.96 11.87
C PRO A 490 29.32 13.12 12.85
N GLY A 491 28.48 13.06 13.91
CA GLY A 491 28.40 14.10 14.94
C GLY A 491 27.78 15.44 14.52
N ARG A 492 27.27 15.57 13.28
CA ARG A 492 26.73 16.83 12.76
C ARG A 492 25.21 16.77 12.62
N GLU A 493 24.50 16.66 13.75
CA GLU A 493 23.05 16.64 13.79
C GLU A 493 22.45 18.01 13.45
N SER A 494 21.43 18.04 12.58
CA SER A 494 20.69 19.26 12.22
C SER A 494 19.24 18.94 11.83
N GLY A 495 18.26 19.65 12.41
CA GLY A 495 16.85 19.63 12.01
C GLY A 495 16.11 18.32 12.29
N THR A 496 16.63 17.43 13.15
CA THR A 496 16.03 16.12 13.41
C THR A 496 15.33 15.99 14.74
N ARG A 497 15.65 16.85 15.72
CA ARG A 497 15.05 16.80 17.07
C ARG A 497 13.60 17.23 17.07
N LEU A 498 12.77 16.50 17.80
CA LEU A 498 11.37 16.80 18.00
C LEU A 498 11.05 17.03 19.47
N THR A 499 10.04 17.89 19.71
CA THR A 499 9.37 18.01 21.01
C THR A 499 7.95 17.49 20.83
N ASN A 500 7.60 16.42 21.51
CA ASN A 500 6.34 15.75 21.37
C ASN A 500 5.42 15.96 22.57
N PRO A 501 4.09 15.98 22.39
CA PRO A 501 3.16 15.80 23.51
C PRO A 501 3.25 14.35 24.03
N SER A 502 2.65 14.08 25.19
CA SER A 502 2.34 12.72 25.57
C SER A 502 1.26 12.16 24.63
N PHE A 503 1.60 11.18 23.79
CA PHE A 503 0.64 10.57 22.87
C PHE A 503 -0.40 9.74 23.60
N ALA A 504 -0.06 9.16 24.74
CA ALA A 504 -1.00 8.44 25.60
C ALA A 504 -2.08 9.38 26.16
N GLU A 505 -1.69 10.61 26.59
CA GLU A 505 -2.65 11.62 27.04
C GLU A 505 -3.47 12.18 25.87
N LEU A 506 -2.86 12.35 24.71
CA LEU A 506 -3.58 12.77 23.50
C LEU A 506 -4.68 11.76 23.14
N ALA A 507 -4.40 10.47 23.20
CA ALA A 507 -5.41 9.43 22.98
C ALA A 507 -6.56 9.52 23.97
N ARG A 508 -6.25 9.73 25.25
CA ARG A 508 -7.28 9.94 26.31
C ARG A 508 -8.10 11.20 26.07
N ALA A 509 -7.49 12.28 25.57
CA ALA A 509 -8.20 13.51 25.21
C ALA A 509 -9.19 13.30 24.05
N TYR A 510 -8.93 12.37 23.14
CA TYR A 510 -9.90 11.92 22.12
C TYR A 510 -10.99 10.98 22.66
N GLY A 511 -10.93 10.58 23.92
CA GLY A 511 -11.85 9.61 24.52
C GLY A 511 -11.52 8.15 24.23
N ALA A 512 -10.27 7.85 23.85
CA ALA A 512 -9.76 6.52 23.59
C ALA A 512 -8.88 6.00 24.73
N HIS A 513 -8.53 4.71 24.68
CA HIS A 513 -7.53 4.14 25.58
C HIS A 513 -6.15 4.65 25.21
N GLY A 514 -5.34 5.05 26.21
CA GLY A 514 -3.98 5.54 26.00
C GLY A 514 -3.05 5.07 27.12
N GLU A 515 -1.95 4.41 26.77
CA GLU A 515 -0.92 3.95 27.72
C GLU A 515 0.49 4.33 27.23
N ARG A 516 1.40 4.46 28.20
CA ARG A 516 2.81 4.73 27.96
C ARG A 516 3.66 3.59 28.50
N VAL A 517 4.61 3.13 27.70
CA VAL A 517 5.53 2.05 28.01
C VAL A 517 6.96 2.58 27.98
N GLU A 518 7.65 2.49 29.11
CA GLU A 518 9.02 2.96 29.30
C GLU A 518 10.03 1.79 29.40
N ALA A 519 9.57 0.58 29.72
CA ALA A 519 10.35 -0.63 29.70
C ALA A 519 9.71 -1.69 28.78
N ASP A 520 10.52 -2.42 28.01
CA ASP A 520 10.01 -3.47 27.11
C ASP A 520 9.26 -4.59 27.85
N ALA A 521 9.58 -4.84 29.12
CA ALA A 521 8.88 -5.80 29.97
C ALA A 521 7.41 -5.44 30.25
N ASP A 522 7.03 -4.16 30.17
CA ASP A 522 5.66 -3.68 30.42
C ASP A 522 4.78 -3.79 29.17
N PHE A 523 5.37 -3.93 27.99
CA PHE A 523 4.65 -3.94 26.73
C PHE A 523 3.61 -5.07 26.61
N PRO A 524 3.87 -6.32 27.04
CA PRO A 524 2.87 -7.40 26.97
C PRO A 524 1.56 -7.05 27.65
N ALA A 525 1.61 -6.55 28.89
CA ALA A 525 0.42 -6.18 29.64
C ALA A 525 -0.31 -4.96 29.05
N ALA A 526 0.44 -3.98 28.52
CA ALA A 526 -0.13 -2.82 27.84
C ALA A 526 -0.85 -3.23 26.54
N LEU A 527 -0.27 -4.15 25.77
CA LEU A 527 -0.90 -4.67 24.55
C LEU A 527 -2.20 -5.43 24.86
N GLU A 528 -2.21 -6.26 25.89
CA GLU A 528 -3.41 -6.99 26.34
C GLU A 528 -4.54 -6.02 26.70
N ARG A 529 -4.28 -4.99 27.50
CA ARG A 529 -5.28 -3.97 27.85
C ARG A 529 -5.76 -3.18 26.63
N ALA A 530 -4.85 -2.81 25.73
CA ALA A 530 -5.19 -2.10 24.49
C ALA A 530 -6.09 -2.93 23.57
N LEU A 531 -5.82 -4.22 23.43
CA LEU A 531 -6.65 -5.14 22.64
C LEU A 531 -8.02 -5.36 23.29
N ALA A 532 -8.11 -5.36 24.62
CA ALA A 532 -9.34 -5.52 25.39
C ALA A 532 -10.19 -4.24 25.47
N ALA A 533 -9.69 -3.08 25.06
CA ALA A 533 -10.37 -1.79 25.22
C ALA A 533 -11.68 -1.67 24.43
N GLY A 534 -11.93 -2.53 23.44
CA GLY A 534 -13.15 -2.54 22.63
C GLY A 534 -13.36 -1.33 21.72
N GLY A 535 -12.45 -0.37 21.71
CA GLY A 535 -12.42 0.83 20.91
C GLY A 535 -10.98 1.16 20.44
N PRO A 536 -10.75 2.35 19.88
CA PRO A 536 -9.40 2.78 19.54
C PRO A 536 -8.50 2.83 20.77
N ALA A 537 -7.28 2.30 20.64
CA ALA A 537 -6.27 2.31 21.68
C ALA A 537 -4.92 2.82 21.13
N LEU A 538 -4.15 3.48 21.97
CA LEU A 538 -2.80 3.93 21.64
C LEU A 538 -1.83 3.53 22.74
N ILE A 539 -0.72 2.90 22.33
CA ILE A 539 0.44 2.60 23.18
C ILE A 539 1.59 3.49 22.72
N GLU A 540 2.04 4.39 23.60
CA GLU A 540 3.25 5.18 23.39
C GLU A 540 4.46 4.42 23.94
N ILE A 541 5.42 4.10 23.07
CA ILE A 541 6.70 3.48 23.46
C ILE A 541 7.78 4.57 23.48
N LEU A 542 8.48 4.72 24.61
CA LEU A 542 9.63 5.59 24.68
C LEU A 542 10.91 4.85 24.28
N LEU A 543 11.38 5.16 23.08
CA LEU A 543 12.63 4.60 22.56
C LEU A 543 13.77 5.63 22.68
N PRO A 544 14.98 5.25 23.20
CA PRO A 544 16.10 6.17 23.23
C PRO A 544 16.43 6.73 21.83
N PRO A 545 16.65 8.06 21.69
CA PRO A 545 16.95 8.67 20.39
C PRO A 545 18.27 8.18 19.75
N SER A 546 19.17 7.62 20.56
CA SER A 546 20.40 7.01 20.08
C SER A 546 20.19 5.67 19.35
N GLN A 547 19.07 4.99 19.60
CA GLN A 547 18.77 3.69 19.00
C GLN A 547 18.08 3.87 17.64
N LEU A 548 18.85 3.89 16.57
CA LEU A 548 18.34 4.23 15.24
C LEU A 548 17.88 3.02 14.40
N THR A 549 18.58 1.88 14.53
CA THR A 549 18.19 0.61 13.89
C THR A 549 18.58 -0.55 14.82
N PRO A 550 18.17 -1.79 14.55
CA PRO A 550 18.66 -2.94 15.34
C PRO A 550 20.19 -3.00 15.47
N ASP A 551 20.89 -2.56 14.41
CA ASP A 551 22.35 -2.67 14.27
C ASP A 551 23.09 -1.31 14.38
N LEU A 552 22.37 -0.19 14.59
CA LEU A 552 22.96 1.14 14.69
C LEU A 552 22.48 1.87 15.94
N VAL A 553 23.40 2.04 16.89
CA VAL A 553 23.23 2.87 18.09
C VAL A 553 24.26 3.98 18.06
N ILE A 554 23.84 5.26 18.22
CA ILE A 554 24.77 6.40 18.26
C ILE A 554 25.40 6.50 19.64
N GLY A 555 26.71 6.65 19.70
CA GLY A 555 27.45 6.84 20.96
C GLY A 555 27.70 5.52 21.73
N ALA A 556 27.51 4.38 21.06
CA ALA A 556 27.88 3.06 21.60
C ALA A 556 29.31 2.68 21.23
#